data_6219a526efa95eef231af73cf3f99a3c
#
_entry.id   6219a526efa95eef231af73cf3f99a3c
#
_cell.length_a   1.000
_cell.length_b   1.000
_cell.length_c   1.000
_cell.angle_alpha   90.00
_cell.angle_beta   90.00
_cell.angle_gamma   90.00
#
_symmetry.space_group_name_H-M   'P 1'
#
loop_
_entity.id
_entity.type
_entity.pdbx_description
1 polymer ?
#
loop_
_entity_poly.entity_id
_entity_poly.type
_entity_poly.pdbx_seq_one_letter_code
_entity_poly.pdbx_strand_id
1 'polypeptide(L)'
;MKKYLFFLGLLFIVSCKKADTPYAGFSMYFEKPQPINDSELSKIPNKFRGIFMNSDSMYINIKENIILQEKYYKHRFHKNELDSIKTAFDLVGNQYVSKLNKDVFDYRYLGDSIEFSNKQIDTFFVFLDTQKAKRIDGQLVLNYKDSIYWKIKAISVEKNMLKIKYIYSEEDLKRIDSLTKVKSTMIDSALFLLKPSRNEFKRILNLKKLGETREYKKVKNN
;
A
#
# COMPACT_ATOMS: atom_id res chain seq x y z
N MET A 1 -13.32 4.51 56.99
CA MET A 1 -13.69 3.57 55.92
C MET A 1 -13.23 4.16 54.60
N LYS A 2 -12.11 3.64 54.07
CA LYS A 2 -11.45 4.16 52.86
C LYS A 2 -12.06 3.50 51.62
N LYS A 3 -12.66 4.33 50.77
CA LYS A 3 -13.15 3.88 49.44
C LYS A 3 -11.95 3.84 48.47
N TYR A 4 -11.54 2.68 48.09
CA TYR A 4 -10.54 2.49 47.01
C TYR A 4 -11.23 2.66 45.65
N LEU A 5 -10.89 3.75 44.98
CA LEU A 5 -11.29 4.01 43.60
C LEU A 5 -10.36 3.20 42.71
N PHE A 6 -10.89 2.11 42.18
CA PHE A 6 -10.17 1.26 41.21
C PHE A 6 -10.25 1.96 39.84
N PHE A 7 -9.21 2.70 39.51
CA PHE A 7 -9.05 3.27 38.16
C PHE A 7 -8.54 2.16 37.23
N LEU A 8 -9.47 1.46 36.60
CA LEU A 8 -9.16 0.48 35.58
C LEU A 8 -8.80 1.24 34.29
N GLY A 9 -7.52 1.53 34.11
CA GLY A 9 -6.99 2.09 32.89
C GLY A 9 -7.16 1.11 31.75
N LEU A 10 -8.12 1.36 30.88
CA LEU A 10 -8.33 0.64 29.65
C LEU A 10 -7.15 0.96 28.70
N LEU A 11 -6.12 0.13 28.73
CA LEU A 11 -5.04 0.13 27.75
C LEU A 11 -5.64 -0.27 26.39
N PHE A 12 -6.05 0.71 25.61
CA PHE A 12 -6.24 0.53 24.18
C PHE A 12 -4.90 0.17 23.58
N ILE A 13 -4.66 -1.12 23.40
CA ILE A 13 -3.61 -1.61 22.53
C ILE A 13 -4.09 -1.28 21.11
N VAL A 14 -3.82 -0.06 20.68
CA VAL A 14 -3.88 0.31 19.28
C VAL A 14 -2.76 -0.50 18.61
N SER A 15 -3.11 -1.69 18.17
CA SER A 15 -2.28 -2.45 17.23
C SER A 15 -2.32 -1.68 15.91
N CYS A 16 -1.52 -0.63 15.83
CA CYS A 16 -1.10 -0.07 14.56
C CYS A 16 -0.37 -1.18 13.81
N LYS A 17 -1.08 -1.96 13.00
CA LYS A 17 -0.44 -2.65 11.89
C LYS A 17 0.24 -1.55 11.10
N LYS A 18 1.58 -1.61 11.09
CA LYS A 18 2.46 -0.64 10.43
C LYS A 18 1.93 -0.37 9.02
N ALA A 19 1.27 0.78 8.84
CA ALA A 19 1.28 1.44 7.55
C ALA A 19 2.74 1.60 7.17
N ASP A 20 3.05 1.53 5.87
CA ASP A 20 4.40 1.62 5.29
C ASP A 20 5.16 2.88 5.77
N THR A 21 5.52 2.93 7.05
CA THR A 21 6.52 3.87 7.51
C THR A 21 7.86 3.24 7.21
N PRO A 22 8.68 3.86 6.35
CA PRO A 22 10.09 3.51 6.27
C PRO A 22 10.63 3.46 7.70
N TYR A 23 11.47 2.48 8.01
CA TYR A 23 12.23 2.51 9.26
C TYR A 23 12.75 3.93 9.43
N ALA A 24 12.44 4.56 10.58
CA ALA A 24 12.85 5.94 10.82
C ALA A 24 14.36 6.03 10.59
N GLY A 25 14.73 6.70 9.49
CA GLY A 25 16.10 6.93 9.14
C GLY A 25 16.63 6.29 7.85
N PHE A 26 16.12 5.15 7.34
CA PHE A 26 16.67 4.52 6.12
C PHE A 26 15.81 4.84 4.89
N SER A 27 16.45 5.29 3.81
CA SER A 27 15.81 5.49 2.50
C SER A 27 16.75 5.10 1.36
N MET A 28 16.21 4.35 0.39
CA MET A 28 16.91 3.95 -0.81
C MET A 28 16.22 4.52 -2.05
N TYR A 29 17.00 5.15 -2.90
CA TYR A 29 16.51 5.84 -4.08
C TYR A 29 17.26 5.43 -5.34
N PHE A 30 16.61 5.68 -6.47
CA PHE A 30 17.24 5.65 -7.80
C PHE A 30 17.43 7.07 -8.32
N GLU A 31 18.58 7.33 -8.99
CA GLU A 31 18.87 8.65 -9.54
C GLU A 31 17.86 9.06 -10.62
N LYS A 32 17.44 8.10 -11.43
CA LYS A 32 16.51 8.29 -12.57
C LYS A 32 15.36 7.27 -12.51
N PRO A 33 14.22 7.54 -13.16
CA PRO A 33 13.14 6.58 -13.27
C PRO A 33 13.61 5.30 -13.96
N GLN A 34 13.32 4.16 -13.34
CA GLN A 34 13.77 2.85 -13.81
C GLN A 34 12.72 2.13 -14.68
N PRO A 35 13.16 1.31 -15.65
CA PRO A 35 14.54 1.21 -16.17
C PRO A 35 14.95 2.50 -16.92
N ILE A 36 16.24 2.81 -16.85
CA ILE A 36 16.76 3.97 -17.61
C ILE A 36 16.65 3.70 -19.11
N ASN A 37 16.48 4.78 -19.90
CA ASN A 37 16.43 4.77 -21.37
C ASN A 37 15.26 3.98 -22.00
N ASP A 38 14.37 3.36 -21.21
CA ASP A 38 13.14 2.76 -21.73
C ASP A 38 12.05 3.85 -21.79
N SER A 39 11.19 3.76 -22.80
CA SER A 39 10.08 4.69 -22.97
C SER A 39 9.11 4.63 -21.79
N GLU A 40 8.60 5.78 -21.41
CA GLU A 40 7.52 5.90 -20.44
C GLU A 40 6.21 5.42 -21.08
N LEU A 41 5.39 4.77 -20.30
CA LEU A 41 4.06 4.37 -20.73
C LEU A 41 3.11 5.54 -20.53
N SER A 42 2.18 5.72 -21.47
CA SER A 42 1.05 6.66 -21.33
C SER A 42 -0.20 6.00 -20.73
N LYS A 43 -0.21 4.66 -20.64
CA LYS A 43 -1.31 3.86 -20.11
C LYS A 43 -0.82 2.52 -19.57
N ILE A 44 -1.55 1.96 -18.64
CA ILE A 44 -1.25 0.65 -18.08
C ILE A 44 -1.66 -0.44 -19.07
N PRO A 45 -0.76 -1.38 -19.46
CA PRO A 45 -1.09 -2.43 -20.42
C PRO A 45 -2.19 -3.37 -19.92
N ASN A 46 -3.03 -3.86 -20.83
CA ASN A 46 -4.20 -4.70 -20.54
C ASN A 46 -3.91 -5.89 -19.63
N LYS A 47 -2.73 -6.53 -19.80
CA LYS A 47 -2.37 -7.72 -19.01
C LYS A 47 -2.31 -7.46 -17.49
N PHE A 48 -2.11 -6.21 -17.07
CA PHE A 48 -2.07 -5.84 -15.65
C PHE A 48 -3.44 -5.39 -15.13
N ARG A 49 -4.39 -5.05 -16.00
CA ARG A 49 -5.66 -4.47 -15.62
C ARG A 49 -6.58 -5.49 -14.96
N GLY A 50 -7.37 -5.01 -14.02
CA GLY A 50 -8.37 -5.80 -13.31
C GLY A 50 -8.43 -5.45 -11.83
N ILE A 51 -9.25 -6.18 -11.12
CA ILE A 51 -9.42 -6.07 -9.67
C ILE A 51 -8.77 -7.29 -9.03
N PHE A 52 -7.91 -7.04 -8.05
CA PHE A 52 -7.17 -8.07 -7.32
C PHE A 52 -7.34 -7.85 -5.83
N MET A 53 -7.42 -8.93 -5.04
CA MET A 53 -7.63 -8.88 -3.60
C MET A 53 -6.61 -9.76 -2.87
N ASN A 54 -6.06 -9.28 -1.76
CA ASN A 54 -5.21 -10.06 -0.87
C ASN A 54 -6.00 -10.75 0.24
N SER A 55 -5.31 -11.50 1.09
CA SER A 55 -5.90 -12.17 2.27
C SER A 55 -6.56 -11.23 3.27
N ASP A 56 -6.08 -9.99 3.35
CA ASP A 56 -6.56 -8.98 4.30
C ASP A 56 -7.73 -8.15 3.75
N SER A 57 -8.36 -8.62 2.67
CA SER A 57 -9.46 -7.91 1.98
C SER A 57 -9.07 -6.50 1.50
N MET A 58 -7.79 -6.30 1.18
CA MET A 58 -7.32 -5.11 0.51
C MET A 58 -7.36 -5.36 -0.99
N TYR A 59 -7.93 -4.42 -1.74
CA TYR A 59 -8.08 -4.53 -3.19
C TYR A 59 -7.09 -3.60 -3.89
N ILE A 60 -6.57 -4.08 -5.01
CA ILE A 60 -5.84 -3.27 -6.00
C ILE A 60 -6.67 -3.28 -7.28
N ASN A 61 -7.20 -2.13 -7.64
CA ASN A 61 -8.02 -1.92 -8.83
C ASN A 61 -7.18 -1.20 -9.89
N ILE A 62 -6.74 -1.95 -10.89
CA ILE A 62 -5.87 -1.46 -11.96
C ILE A 62 -6.72 -1.13 -13.18
N LYS A 63 -6.85 0.14 -13.47
CA LYS A 63 -7.51 0.70 -14.65
C LYS A 63 -6.47 1.15 -15.70
N GLU A 64 -6.91 1.73 -16.79
CA GLU A 64 -6.03 2.18 -17.87
C GLU A 64 -5.05 3.28 -17.41
N ASN A 65 -5.56 4.27 -16.69
CA ASN A 65 -4.79 5.47 -16.34
C ASN A 65 -4.51 5.64 -14.85
N ILE A 66 -5.01 4.73 -14.01
CA ILE A 66 -4.91 4.85 -12.56
C ILE A 66 -4.90 3.48 -11.90
N ILE A 67 -4.18 3.36 -10.80
CA ILE A 67 -4.27 2.23 -9.88
C ILE A 67 -4.82 2.76 -8.55
N LEU A 68 -5.88 2.14 -8.06
CA LEU A 68 -6.49 2.44 -6.77
C LEU A 68 -6.21 1.32 -5.79
N GLN A 69 -5.97 1.68 -4.56
CA GLN A 69 -5.97 0.76 -3.43
C GLN A 69 -7.27 0.99 -2.66
N GLU A 70 -8.05 -0.07 -2.47
CA GLU A 70 -9.33 0.00 -1.79
C GLU A 70 -9.30 -0.91 -0.57
N LYS A 71 -9.75 -0.41 0.56
CA LYS A 71 -9.81 -1.14 1.81
C LYS A 71 -11.19 -0.99 2.43
N TYR A 72 -11.73 -2.11 2.89
CA TYR A 72 -13.00 -2.12 3.59
C TYR A 72 -12.73 -2.30 5.09
N TYR A 73 -13.14 -1.33 5.87
CA TYR A 73 -13.15 -1.41 7.33
C TYR A 73 -14.51 -1.89 7.76
N LYS A 74 -14.53 -2.85 8.66
CA LYS A 74 -15.77 -3.36 9.27
C LYS A 74 -15.63 -3.34 10.77
N HIS A 75 -16.60 -2.74 11.42
CA HIS A 75 -16.73 -2.72 12.88
C HIS A 75 -18.06 -3.29 13.26
N ARG A 76 -18.08 -4.19 14.24
CA ARG A 76 -19.29 -4.79 14.73
C ARG A 76 -19.52 -4.37 16.17
N PHE A 77 -20.70 -3.86 16.44
CA PHE A 77 -21.16 -3.43 17.74
C PHE A 77 -22.35 -4.30 18.17
N HIS A 78 -22.46 -4.60 19.45
CA HIS A 78 -23.65 -5.25 19.98
C HIS A 78 -24.80 -4.23 20.08
N LYS A 79 -26.05 -4.69 19.95
CA LYS A 79 -27.24 -3.80 20.03
C LYS A 79 -27.31 -2.98 21.32
N ASN A 80 -26.79 -3.51 22.43
CA ASN A 80 -26.73 -2.79 23.70
C ASN A 80 -25.85 -1.53 23.66
N GLU A 81 -24.99 -1.39 22.61
CA GLU A 81 -24.11 -0.23 22.41
C GLU A 81 -24.74 0.85 21.53
N LEU A 82 -26.00 0.64 21.08
CA LEU A 82 -26.68 1.57 20.16
C LEU A 82 -26.78 3.00 20.68
N ASP A 83 -26.94 3.20 21.99
CA ASP A 83 -27.02 4.55 22.56
C ASP A 83 -25.67 5.26 22.50
N SER A 84 -24.57 4.52 22.70
CA SER A 84 -23.21 5.05 22.49
C SER A 84 -22.96 5.37 21.02
N ILE A 85 -23.45 4.53 20.11
CA ILE A 85 -23.35 4.76 18.66
C ILE A 85 -24.09 6.04 18.28
N LYS A 86 -25.33 6.26 18.74
CA LYS A 86 -26.09 7.50 18.49
C LYS A 86 -25.39 8.75 19.01
N THR A 87 -24.60 8.62 20.08
CA THR A 87 -23.80 9.73 20.62
C THR A 87 -22.65 10.11 19.67
N ALA A 88 -22.01 9.11 19.03
CA ALA A 88 -20.82 9.31 18.17
C ALA A 88 -21.17 9.50 16.69
N PHE A 89 -22.35 9.05 16.25
CA PHE A 89 -22.76 9.07 14.85
C PHE A 89 -24.15 9.67 14.68
N ASP A 90 -24.38 10.32 13.55
CA ASP A 90 -25.69 10.75 13.07
C ASP A 90 -26.19 9.75 12.00
N LEU A 91 -27.47 9.39 12.06
CA LEU A 91 -28.11 8.62 10.98
C LEU A 91 -28.60 9.62 9.91
N VAL A 92 -28.00 9.58 8.73
CA VAL A 92 -28.34 10.42 7.59
C VAL A 92 -28.77 9.54 6.43
N GLY A 93 -30.06 9.55 6.13
CA GLY A 93 -30.65 8.61 5.17
C GLY A 93 -30.45 7.15 5.62
N ASN A 94 -29.73 6.36 4.82
CA ASN A 94 -29.43 4.95 5.11
C ASN A 94 -27.95 4.71 5.47
N GLN A 95 -27.30 5.70 6.09
CA GLN A 95 -25.88 5.63 6.45
C GLN A 95 -25.63 6.30 7.82
N TYR A 96 -24.67 5.79 8.56
CA TYR A 96 -24.17 6.47 9.74
C TYR A 96 -22.99 7.40 9.38
N VAL A 97 -23.04 8.63 9.87
CA VAL A 97 -21.99 9.64 9.66
C VAL A 97 -21.33 9.95 11.00
N SER A 98 -20.03 9.76 11.09
CA SER A 98 -19.25 10.09 12.28
C SER A 98 -19.31 11.60 12.57
N LYS A 99 -19.66 11.98 13.79
CA LYS A 99 -19.67 13.37 14.23
C LYS A 99 -18.27 13.96 14.32
N LEU A 100 -17.26 13.10 14.58
CA LEU A 100 -15.89 13.51 14.78
C LEU A 100 -15.19 13.90 13.46
N ASN A 101 -15.20 13.02 12.47
CA ASN A 101 -14.41 13.14 11.22
C ASN A 101 -15.26 13.14 9.95
N LYS A 102 -16.58 13.06 10.09
CA LYS A 102 -17.55 13.03 8.99
C LYS A 102 -17.43 11.80 8.07
N ASP A 103 -16.72 10.77 8.49
CA ASP A 103 -16.68 9.50 7.75
C ASP A 103 -18.08 8.89 7.66
N VAL A 104 -18.39 8.34 6.48
CA VAL A 104 -19.67 7.74 6.16
C VAL A 104 -19.55 6.22 6.24
N PHE A 105 -20.51 5.58 6.90
CA PHE A 105 -20.55 4.15 7.12
C PHE A 105 -21.88 3.56 6.61
N ASP A 106 -21.79 2.58 5.74
CA ASP A 106 -22.90 1.68 5.49
C ASP A 106 -23.10 0.78 6.70
N TYR A 107 -24.32 0.35 6.96
CA TYR A 107 -24.58 -0.54 8.07
C TYR A 107 -25.54 -1.68 7.70
N ARG A 108 -25.47 -2.76 8.47
CA ARG A 108 -26.44 -3.86 8.42
C ARG A 108 -26.62 -4.47 9.80
N TYR A 109 -27.85 -4.91 10.07
CA TYR A 109 -28.14 -5.67 11.28
C TYR A 109 -27.77 -7.15 11.07
N LEU A 110 -27.12 -7.74 12.07
CA LEU A 110 -26.71 -9.14 12.10
C LEU A 110 -27.11 -9.75 13.44
N GLY A 111 -28.36 -10.26 13.53
CA GLY A 111 -28.89 -10.77 14.80
C GLY A 111 -28.86 -9.68 15.88
N ASP A 112 -28.09 -9.89 16.95
CA ASP A 112 -27.95 -8.95 18.07
C ASP A 112 -26.83 -7.93 17.89
N SER A 113 -26.31 -7.81 16.69
CA SER A 113 -25.23 -6.89 16.36
C SER A 113 -25.60 -5.97 15.20
N ILE A 114 -24.93 -4.83 15.13
CA ILE A 114 -24.89 -3.94 13.96
C ILE A 114 -23.49 -3.90 13.42
N GLU A 115 -23.31 -4.15 12.14
CA GLU A 115 -22.00 -4.06 11.45
C GLU A 115 -21.97 -2.77 10.65
N PHE A 116 -21.00 -1.93 10.95
CA PHE A 116 -20.64 -0.75 10.16
C PHE A 116 -19.56 -1.13 9.17
N SER A 117 -19.66 -0.62 7.94
CA SER A 117 -18.62 -0.77 6.92
C SER A 117 -18.31 0.57 6.28
N ASN A 118 -17.02 0.83 6.12
CA ASN A 118 -16.51 2.02 5.42
C ASN A 118 -15.52 1.56 4.35
N LYS A 119 -15.62 2.17 3.16
CA LYS A 119 -14.69 1.93 2.06
C LYS A 119 -13.74 3.10 1.92
N GLN A 120 -12.47 2.87 2.21
CA GLN A 120 -11.41 3.83 1.94
C GLN A 120 -10.81 3.54 0.56
N ILE A 121 -10.60 4.59 -0.24
CA ILE A 121 -10.00 4.52 -1.57
C ILE A 121 -8.81 5.46 -1.61
N ASP A 122 -7.62 4.90 -1.83
CA ASP A 122 -6.38 5.65 -1.97
C ASP A 122 -5.85 5.52 -3.41
N THR A 123 -5.25 6.59 -3.93
CA THR A 123 -4.56 6.54 -5.20
C THR A 123 -3.21 5.87 -5.00
N PHE A 124 -3.07 4.65 -5.56
CA PHE A 124 -1.81 3.92 -5.52
C PHE A 124 -0.84 4.38 -6.62
N PHE A 125 -1.36 4.74 -7.80
CA PHE A 125 -0.58 5.28 -8.91
C PHE A 125 -1.49 6.03 -9.89
N VAL A 126 -1.00 7.14 -10.41
CA VAL A 126 -1.61 7.89 -11.52
C VAL A 126 -0.49 8.49 -12.38
N PHE A 127 -0.72 8.65 -13.69
CA PHE A 127 0.30 9.24 -14.58
C PHE A 127 0.43 10.74 -14.32
N LEU A 128 1.60 11.14 -13.80
CA LEU A 128 1.99 12.53 -13.50
C LEU A 128 3.48 12.71 -13.80
N ASP A 129 3.97 13.94 -13.81
CA ASP A 129 5.41 14.22 -13.93
C ASP A 129 6.22 13.63 -12.77
N THR A 130 5.57 13.43 -11.63
CA THR A 130 6.15 12.82 -10.43
C THR A 130 5.90 11.32 -10.32
N GLN A 131 5.12 10.73 -11.22
CA GLN A 131 4.82 9.30 -11.22
C GLN A 131 4.86 8.74 -12.64
N LYS A 132 5.79 7.84 -12.89
CA LYS A 132 6.07 7.31 -14.22
C LYS A 132 5.99 5.79 -14.24
N ALA A 133 5.37 5.24 -15.27
CA ALA A 133 5.33 3.80 -15.47
C ALA A 133 6.22 3.39 -16.64
N LYS A 134 7.00 2.34 -16.46
CA LYS A 134 7.86 1.75 -17.50
C LYS A 134 7.73 0.22 -17.47
N ARG A 135 8.32 -0.47 -18.45
CA ARG A 135 8.29 -1.93 -18.51
C ARG A 135 9.68 -2.52 -18.69
N ILE A 136 9.94 -3.61 -17.99
CA ILE A 136 11.14 -4.42 -18.19
C ILE A 136 10.82 -5.88 -17.89
N ASP A 137 11.27 -6.78 -18.73
CA ASP A 137 11.18 -8.23 -18.55
C ASP A 137 9.78 -8.72 -18.16
N GLY A 138 8.77 -8.17 -18.83
CA GLY A 138 7.37 -8.52 -18.55
C GLY A 138 6.76 -7.88 -17.30
N GLN A 139 7.52 -7.19 -16.47
CA GLN A 139 7.07 -6.48 -15.29
C GLN A 139 6.72 -5.01 -15.60
N LEU A 140 5.78 -4.45 -14.86
CA LEU A 140 5.46 -3.03 -14.84
C LEU A 140 6.20 -2.39 -13.66
N VAL A 141 6.99 -1.36 -13.94
CA VAL A 141 7.75 -0.61 -12.93
C VAL A 141 7.11 0.75 -12.74
N LEU A 142 6.58 0.97 -11.56
CA LEU A 142 6.03 2.25 -11.13
C LEU A 142 7.13 3.03 -10.44
N ASN A 143 7.39 4.23 -10.91
CA ASN A 143 8.40 5.14 -10.39
C ASN A 143 7.71 6.32 -9.73
N TYR A 144 8.09 6.63 -8.51
CA TYR A 144 7.54 7.73 -7.71
C TYR A 144 8.67 8.70 -7.37
N LYS A 145 8.54 9.93 -7.82
CA LYS A 145 9.49 10.99 -7.51
C LYS A 145 9.31 11.45 -6.06
N ASP A 146 10.40 11.45 -5.34
CA ASP A 146 10.49 11.96 -3.98
C ASP A 146 11.64 12.97 -3.93
N SER A 147 11.30 14.24 -3.85
CA SER A 147 12.22 15.35 -4.06
C SER A 147 12.86 15.30 -5.46
N ILE A 148 14.15 14.98 -5.56
CA ILE A 148 14.91 14.90 -6.83
C ILE A 148 15.17 13.45 -7.28
N TYR A 149 14.90 12.48 -6.43
CA TYR A 149 15.16 11.06 -6.66
C TYR A 149 13.89 10.23 -6.83
N TRP A 150 14.05 8.95 -7.09
CA TRP A 150 12.94 8.06 -7.43
C TRP A 150 12.91 6.82 -6.55
N LYS A 151 11.74 6.49 -6.06
CA LYS A 151 11.40 5.19 -5.47
C LYS A 151 10.68 4.34 -6.49
N ILE A 152 10.75 3.02 -6.35
CA ILE A 152 10.09 2.11 -7.30
C ILE A 152 9.20 1.10 -6.60
N LYS A 153 8.19 0.64 -7.35
CA LYS A 153 7.46 -0.60 -7.07
C LYS A 153 7.40 -1.41 -8.37
N ALA A 154 7.66 -2.71 -8.30
CA ALA A 154 7.58 -3.57 -9.48
C ALA A 154 6.34 -4.47 -9.39
N ILE A 155 5.59 -4.55 -10.49
CA ILE A 155 4.34 -5.32 -10.58
C ILE A 155 4.50 -6.41 -11.62
N SER A 156 4.16 -7.65 -11.26
CA SER A 156 4.00 -8.76 -12.18
C SER A 156 2.62 -9.38 -12.06
N VAL A 157 2.12 -9.96 -13.15
CA VAL A 157 0.85 -10.71 -13.15
C VAL A 157 1.11 -12.06 -13.82
N GLU A 158 0.89 -13.12 -13.06
CA GLU A 158 1.05 -14.51 -13.50
C GLU A 158 -0.14 -15.35 -13.00
N LYS A 159 -0.75 -16.14 -13.89
CA LYS A 159 -1.85 -17.06 -13.53
C LYS A 159 -2.92 -16.45 -12.62
N ASN A 160 -3.37 -15.25 -12.93
CA ASN A 160 -4.35 -14.50 -12.13
C ASN A 160 -3.85 -14.06 -10.73
N MET A 161 -2.54 -14.10 -10.50
CA MET A 161 -1.91 -13.57 -9.30
C MET A 161 -1.15 -12.29 -9.65
N LEU A 162 -1.52 -11.19 -9.03
CA LEU A 162 -0.78 -9.93 -9.03
C LEU A 162 0.23 -9.96 -7.90
N LYS A 163 1.48 -9.65 -8.20
CA LYS A 163 2.55 -9.50 -7.21
C LYS A 163 3.09 -8.08 -7.28
N ILE A 164 3.14 -7.41 -6.14
CA ILE A 164 3.73 -6.09 -6.00
C ILE A 164 4.97 -6.23 -5.13
N LYS A 165 6.13 -5.95 -5.72
CA LYS A 165 7.42 -5.97 -5.04
C LYS A 165 7.81 -4.56 -4.60
N TYR A 166 8.12 -4.41 -3.33
CA TYR A 166 8.64 -3.21 -2.68
C TYR A 166 10.11 -3.43 -2.36
N ILE A 167 10.99 -2.54 -2.82
CA ILE A 167 12.43 -2.60 -2.58
C ILE A 167 12.79 -1.36 -1.78
N TYR A 168 13.04 -1.50 -0.48
CA TYR A 168 13.15 -0.34 0.40
C TYR A 168 13.95 -0.59 1.69
N SER A 169 14.34 -1.83 1.99
CA SER A 169 14.99 -2.16 3.27
C SER A 169 16.52 -2.06 3.19
N GLU A 170 17.15 -1.96 4.35
CA GLU A 170 18.61 -2.01 4.47
C GLU A 170 19.16 -3.38 4.01
N GLU A 171 18.43 -4.46 4.26
CA GLU A 171 18.75 -5.80 3.77
C GLU A 171 18.72 -5.86 2.24
N ASP A 172 17.77 -5.16 1.61
CA ASP A 172 17.71 -5.06 0.15
C ASP A 172 18.96 -4.37 -0.39
N LEU A 173 19.37 -3.26 0.24
CA LEU A 173 20.57 -2.53 -0.14
C LEU A 173 21.81 -3.40 -0.01
N LYS A 174 22.02 -4.04 1.14
CA LYS A 174 23.13 -4.97 1.37
C LYS A 174 23.15 -6.09 0.33
N ARG A 175 21.99 -6.59 -0.05
CA ARG A 175 21.86 -7.63 -1.07
C ARG A 175 22.22 -7.12 -2.47
N ILE A 176 21.78 -5.93 -2.83
CA ILE A 176 22.15 -5.29 -4.11
C ILE A 176 23.66 -5.07 -4.15
N ASP A 177 24.24 -4.48 -3.12
CA ASP A 177 25.67 -4.18 -3.03
C ASP A 177 26.56 -5.43 -3.04
N SER A 178 26.09 -6.55 -2.47
CA SER A 178 26.86 -7.79 -2.39
C SER A 178 26.72 -8.67 -3.63
N LEU A 179 25.55 -8.72 -4.26
CA LEU A 179 25.23 -9.67 -5.33
C LEU A 179 25.22 -9.05 -6.74
N THR A 180 25.41 -7.72 -6.84
CA THR A 180 25.48 -7.01 -8.13
C THR A 180 26.74 -6.18 -8.24
N LYS A 181 26.99 -5.64 -9.45
CA LYS A 181 28.06 -4.65 -9.69
C LYS A 181 27.63 -3.23 -9.31
N VAL A 182 26.33 -3.02 -9.11
CA VAL A 182 25.80 -1.72 -8.69
C VAL A 182 26.16 -1.52 -7.23
N LYS A 183 26.80 -0.41 -6.95
CA LYS A 183 27.14 0.02 -5.59
C LYS A 183 26.28 1.21 -5.23
N SER A 184 25.78 1.19 -4.03
CA SER A 184 25.07 2.33 -3.47
C SER A 184 26.04 3.44 -3.09
N THR A 185 25.60 4.68 -3.23
CA THR A 185 26.30 5.85 -2.73
C THR A 185 25.51 6.44 -1.58
N MET A 186 26.11 6.53 -0.40
CA MET A 186 25.49 7.21 0.74
C MET A 186 25.50 8.72 0.44
N ILE A 187 24.33 9.34 0.47
CA ILE A 187 24.18 10.79 0.25
C ILE A 187 24.05 11.50 1.60
N ASP A 188 23.39 10.85 2.55
CA ASP A 188 23.19 11.31 3.92
C ASP A 188 23.18 10.09 4.85
N SER A 189 23.26 10.29 6.15
CA SER A 189 23.43 9.25 7.18
C SER A 189 22.50 8.03 7.04
N ALA A 190 21.38 8.20 6.36
CA ALA A 190 20.39 7.14 6.14
C ALA A 190 19.81 7.11 4.72
N LEU A 191 20.37 7.91 3.78
CA LEU A 191 19.89 8.02 2.41
C LEU A 191 20.92 7.46 1.44
N PHE A 192 20.50 6.45 0.66
CA PHE A 192 21.35 5.74 -0.30
C PHE A 192 20.82 5.90 -1.73
N LEU A 193 21.72 6.17 -2.66
CA LEU A 193 21.42 6.35 -4.08
C LEU A 193 21.99 5.21 -4.91
N LEU A 194 21.15 4.67 -5.78
CA LEU A 194 21.51 3.67 -6.77
C LEU A 194 21.47 4.25 -8.19
N LYS A 195 22.46 3.90 -9.00
CA LYS A 195 22.59 4.33 -10.41
C LYS A 195 22.76 3.12 -11.35
N PRO A 196 21.82 2.17 -11.36
CA PRO A 196 21.97 1.01 -12.21
C PRO A 196 21.79 1.37 -13.69
N SER A 197 22.56 0.71 -14.55
CA SER A 197 22.21 0.58 -15.95
C SER A 197 20.94 -0.24 -16.13
N ARG A 198 20.35 -0.22 -17.32
CA ARG A 198 19.15 -1.02 -17.64
C ARG A 198 19.33 -2.51 -17.33
N ASN A 199 20.48 -3.09 -17.73
CA ASN A 199 20.76 -4.51 -17.53
C ASN A 199 21.00 -4.85 -16.05
N GLU A 200 21.62 -3.98 -15.32
CA GLU A 200 21.81 -4.12 -13.86
C GLU A 200 20.49 -4.02 -13.14
N PHE A 201 19.63 -3.08 -13.51
CA PHE A 201 18.29 -2.98 -12.93
C PHE A 201 17.46 -4.24 -13.18
N LYS A 202 17.53 -4.83 -14.39
CA LYS A 202 16.92 -6.13 -14.68
C LYS A 202 17.44 -7.22 -13.72
N ARG A 203 18.76 -7.27 -13.48
CA ARG A 203 19.35 -8.23 -12.54
C ARG A 203 18.87 -7.98 -11.11
N ILE A 204 18.83 -6.73 -10.67
CA ILE A 204 18.30 -6.35 -9.35
C ILE A 204 16.89 -6.90 -9.16
N LEU A 205 15.96 -6.64 -10.10
CA LEU A 205 14.58 -7.11 -9.99
C LEU A 205 14.45 -8.65 -9.87
N ASN A 206 15.43 -9.39 -10.44
CA ASN A 206 15.45 -10.85 -10.47
C ASN A 206 16.24 -11.47 -9.29
N LEU A 207 16.80 -10.68 -8.40
CA LEU A 207 17.47 -11.21 -7.21
C LEU A 207 16.48 -11.97 -6.32
N LYS A 208 16.88 -13.16 -5.89
CA LYS A 208 16.10 -13.95 -4.94
C LYS A 208 16.04 -13.23 -3.58
N LYS A 209 14.88 -13.27 -2.95
CA LYS A 209 14.63 -12.65 -1.63
C LYS A 209 14.90 -11.14 -1.58
N LEU A 210 14.85 -10.44 -2.71
CA LEU A 210 14.91 -8.99 -2.75
C LEU A 210 13.51 -8.43 -2.62
N GLY A 211 13.35 -7.48 -1.73
CA GLY A 211 12.11 -6.76 -1.50
C GLY A 211 11.02 -7.57 -0.80
N GLU A 212 10.08 -6.85 -0.24
CA GLU A 212 8.82 -7.40 0.23
C GLU A 212 7.88 -7.61 -0.96
N THR A 213 7.30 -8.78 -1.07
CA THR A 213 6.31 -9.08 -2.12
C THR A 213 4.94 -9.27 -1.51
N ARG A 214 3.97 -8.47 -1.96
CA ARG A 214 2.55 -8.64 -1.60
C ARG A 214 1.82 -9.28 -2.76
N GLU A 215 1.02 -10.29 -2.46
CA GLU A 215 0.30 -11.08 -3.46
C GLU A 215 -1.21 -10.81 -3.39
N TYR A 216 -1.84 -10.68 -4.57
CA TYR A 216 -3.26 -10.41 -4.72
C TYR A 216 -3.83 -11.31 -5.79
N LYS A 217 -4.92 -12.00 -5.49
CA LYS A 217 -5.63 -12.89 -6.43
C LYS A 217 -6.64 -12.10 -7.24
N LYS A 218 -6.71 -12.34 -8.54
CA LYS A 218 -7.69 -11.69 -9.41
C LYS A 218 -9.11 -12.03 -8.98
N VAL A 219 -9.92 -11.01 -8.80
CA VAL A 219 -11.35 -11.16 -8.51
C VAL A 219 -12.06 -11.48 -9.84
N LYS A 220 -12.87 -12.54 -9.85
CA LYS A 220 -13.74 -12.82 -11.00
C LYS A 220 -14.85 -11.78 -10.99
N ASN A 221 -15.07 -11.11 -12.11
CA ASN A 221 -16.30 -10.35 -12.30
C ASN A 221 -17.43 -11.40 -12.45
N ASN A 222 -18.33 -11.42 -11.49
CA ASN A 222 -19.60 -12.13 -11.64
C ASN A 222 -20.51 -11.33 -12.55
#